data_99f2aa92e90efb4270fad428acb8225b
#
_entry.id   99f2aa92e90efb4270fad428acb8225b
#
_cell.length_a   1.000
_cell.length_b   1.000
_cell.length_c   1.000
_cell.angle_alpha   90.00
_cell.angle_beta   90.00
_cell.angle_gamma   90.00
#
_symmetry.space_group_name_H-M   'P 1'
#
loop_
_entity.id
_entity.type
_entity.pdbx_description
1 polymer ?
#
loop_
_entity_poly.entity_id
_entity_poly.type
_entity_poly.pdbx_seq_one_letter_code
_entity_poly.pdbx_strand_id
1 'polypeptide(L)'
;MPRMHDRRFLPFEGKYPRVHPTAFIAETAILIGDVEVGEGASIWYHCVLRGDTNYIRVGARANVQDGTIVHVNRKTFPAIIGCDVTIGHAAIIHACTLRDRAFVGMGATVLDGAVIEEGGVLGAGGLLTAGQVIGPNELWVGSPAKLRRVMSPEERAGFDRNAAEYCHLAARYRAGLTATG
;
A
#
# COMPACT_ATOMS: atom_id res chain seq x y z
N MET A 1 16.11 4.41 -22.30
CA MET A 1 15.77 5.81 -22.04
C MET A 1 14.34 5.83 -21.50
N PRO A 2 14.03 6.43 -20.36
CA PRO A 2 12.64 6.58 -19.93
C PRO A 2 11.94 7.44 -21.00
N ARG A 3 10.73 7.02 -21.40
CA ARG A 3 9.89 7.81 -22.30
C ARG A 3 9.69 9.17 -21.64
N MET A 4 10.12 10.23 -22.29
CA MET A 4 9.88 11.63 -21.88
C MET A 4 8.36 11.79 -21.68
N HIS A 5 7.93 12.07 -20.41
CA HIS A 5 6.57 12.34 -19.97
C HIS A 5 5.62 11.16 -19.68
N ASP A 6 6.08 10.16 -18.96
CA ASP A 6 5.11 9.30 -18.27
C ASP A 6 4.48 10.10 -17.11
N ARG A 7 3.25 10.59 -17.33
CA ARG A 7 2.53 11.46 -16.39
C ARG A 7 2.23 10.80 -15.05
N ARG A 8 2.48 9.50 -14.92
CA ARG A 8 2.33 8.77 -13.66
C ARG A 8 3.45 9.06 -12.67
N PHE A 9 4.62 9.50 -13.13
CA PHE A 9 5.81 9.68 -12.31
C PHE A 9 6.23 11.14 -12.31
N LEU A 10 5.96 11.82 -11.20
CA LEU A 10 6.23 13.25 -11.05
C LEU A 10 7.42 13.46 -10.11
N PRO A 11 8.43 14.25 -10.51
CA PRO A 11 9.51 14.61 -9.62
C PRO A 11 9.06 15.62 -8.55
N PHE A 12 9.72 15.57 -7.40
CA PHE A 12 9.66 16.62 -6.39
C PHE A 12 11.06 16.87 -5.81
N GLU A 13 11.55 18.10 -5.84
CA GLU A 13 12.87 18.51 -5.36
C GLU A 13 14.01 17.59 -5.85
N GLY A 14 14.00 17.25 -7.14
CA GLY A 14 15.04 16.38 -7.77
C GLY A 14 14.90 14.89 -7.47
N LYS A 15 13.95 14.47 -6.66
CA LYS A 15 13.66 13.05 -6.42
C LYS A 15 12.58 12.55 -7.38
N TYR A 16 12.81 11.36 -7.92
CA TYR A 16 11.90 10.67 -8.84
C TYR A 16 11.43 9.34 -8.26
N PRO A 17 10.20 8.92 -8.52
CA PRO A 17 9.74 7.59 -8.18
C PRO A 17 10.62 6.51 -8.84
N ARG A 18 10.98 5.49 -8.07
CA ARG A 18 11.71 4.30 -8.51
C ARG A 18 10.80 3.09 -8.43
N VAL A 19 10.59 2.44 -9.57
CA VAL A 19 9.65 1.32 -9.67
C VAL A 19 10.39 0.11 -10.21
N HIS A 20 10.23 -1.03 -9.54
CA HIS A 20 10.80 -2.29 -10.00
C HIS A 20 10.19 -2.67 -11.35
N PRO A 21 10.98 -3.21 -12.31
CA PRO A 21 10.49 -3.54 -13.66
C PRO A 21 9.33 -4.54 -13.70
N THR A 22 9.16 -5.37 -12.66
CA THR A 22 8.06 -6.32 -12.56
C THR A 22 6.83 -5.77 -11.85
N ALA A 23 6.90 -4.57 -11.27
CA ALA A 23 5.73 -3.97 -10.62
C ALA A 23 4.70 -3.51 -11.65
N PHE A 24 3.43 -3.53 -11.26
CA PHE A 24 2.31 -2.99 -12.04
C PHE A 24 1.92 -1.61 -11.51
N ILE A 25 1.91 -0.61 -12.39
CA ILE A 25 1.42 0.73 -12.08
C ILE A 25 0.30 1.05 -13.08
N ALA A 26 -0.93 1.14 -12.60
CA ALA A 26 -2.08 1.48 -13.44
C ALA A 26 -1.90 2.85 -14.10
N GLU A 27 -2.49 3.03 -15.28
CA GLU A 27 -2.30 4.24 -16.09
C GLU A 27 -2.77 5.55 -15.43
N THR A 28 -3.72 5.45 -14.48
CA THR A 28 -4.26 6.60 -13.74
C THR A 28 -3.69 6.74 -12.33
N ALA A 29 -2.76 5.88 -11.93
CA ALA A 29 -2.04 6.03 -10.66
C ALA A 29 -0.96 7.11 -10.77
N ILE A 30 -0.77 7.91 -9.71
CA ILE A 30 0.21 9.00 -9.67
C ILE A 30 1.19 8.76 -8.52
N LEU A 31 2.47 8.73 -8.85
CA LEU A 31 3.58 8.62 -7.89
C LEU A 31 4.41 9.91 -7.93
N ILE A 32 4.67 10.52 -6.78
CA ILE A 32 5.31 11.84 -6.68
C ILE A 32 6.48 11.79 -5.71
N GLY A 33 7.66 12.24 -6.14
CA GLY A 33 8.83 12.43 -5.30
C GLY A 33 9.53 11.13 -4.89
N ASP A 34 9.89 11.01 -3.62
CA ASP A 34 10.68 9.88 -3.06
C ASP A 34 9.78 8.67 -2.78
N VAL A 35 9.40 7.97 -3.82
CA VAL A 35 8.60 6.75 -3.79
C VAL A 35 9.39 5.59 -4.36
N GLU A 36 9.46 4.47 -3.64
CA GLU A 36 10.00 3.21 -4.17
C GLU A 36 8.92 2.14 -4.16
N VAL A 37 8.82 1.40 -5.27
CA VAL A 37 7.88 0.28 -5.43
C VAL A 37 8.66 -0.98 -5.76
N GLY A 38 8.54 -2.00 -4.92
CA GLY A 38 9.28 -3.25 -4.98
C GLY A 38 8.79 -4.24 -6.03
N GLU A 39 9.50 -5.36 -6.09
CA GLU A 39 9.27 -6.45 -7.04
C GLU A 39 7.85 -7.01 -6.95
N GLY A 40 7.16 -7.14 -8.09
CA GLY A 40 5.82 -7.73 -8.16
C GLY A 40 4.72 -6.97 -7.43
N ALA A 41 5.03 -5.79 -6.85
CA ALA A 41 4.01 -4.95 -6.23
C ALA A 41 3.06 -4.36 -7.27
N SER A 42 1.87 -3.96 -6.85
CA SER A 42 0.86 -3.39 -7.75
C SER A 42 0.18 -2.15 -7.16
N ILE A 43 0.17 -1.07 -7.95
CA ILE A 43 -0.50 0.19 -7.63
C ILE A 43 -1.64 0.37 -8.63
N TRP A 44 -2.86 0.32 -8.13
CA TRP A 44 -4.06 0.25 -8.95
C TRP A 44 -4.59 1.62 -9.34
N TYR A 45 -5.73 1.64 -10.02
CA TYR A 45 -6.25 2.85 -10.66
C TYR A 45 -6.59 3.94 -9.65
N HIS A 46 -6.30 5.20 -10.02
CA HIS A 46 -6.56 6.40 -9.22
C HIS A 46 -5.86 6.45 -7.85
N CYS A 47 -4.85 5.62 -7.62
CA CYS A 47 -4.01 5.74 -6.44
C CYS A 47 -3.11 6.98 -6.55
N VAL A 48 -2.88 7.65 -5.41
CA VAL A 48 -1.88 8.72 -5.29
C VAL A 48 -0.90 8.38 -4.18
N LEU A 49 0.38 8.21 -4.55
CA LEU A 49 1.48 8.00 -3.62
C LEU A 49 2.37 9.25 -3.65
N ARG A 50 2.29 10.09 -2.62
CA ARG A 50 3.00 11.37 -2.60
C ARG A 50 4.07 11.41 -1.50
N GLY A 51 5.32 11.11 -1.91
CA GLY A 51 6.53 11.16 -1.08
C GLY A 51 7.30 12.47 -1.29
N ASP A 52 6.69 13.61 -0.97
CA ASP A 52 7.24 14.95 -1.16
C ASP A 52 8.12 15.40 0.01
N THR A 53 7.58 15.40 1.23
CA THR A 53 8.26 15.90 2.43
C THR A 53 8.95 14.81 3.25
N ASN A 54 8.76 13.55 2.89
CA ASN A 54 9.40 12.35 3.41
C ASN A 54 9.30 11.26 2.33
N TYR A 55 9.63 10.01 2.63
CA TYR A 55 9.65 8.94 1.64
C TYR A 55 8.55 7.90 1.82
N ILE A 56 8.18 7.24 0.73
CA ILE A 56 7.28 6.08 0.69
C ILE A 56 8.08 4.87 0.21
N ARG A 57 7.93 3.73 0.88
CA ARG A 57 8.51 2.45 0.47
C ARG A 57 7.41 1.40 0.41
N VAL A 58 7.25 0.80 -0.76
CA VAL A 58 6.29 -0.28 -0.99
C VAL A 58 7.07 -1.57 -1.24
N GLY A 59 6.91 -2.53 -0.35
CA GLY A 59 7.59 -3.81 -0.38
C GLY A 59 7.17 -4.71 -1.54
N ALA A 60 7.90 -5.80 -1.72
CA ALA A 60 7.62 -6.76 -2.77
C ALA A 60 6.22 -7.37 -2.64
N ARG A 61 5.53 -7.58 -3.76
CA ARG A 61 4.20 -8.21 -3.86
C ARG A 61 3.09 -7.52 -3.06
N ALA A 62 3.34 -6.32 -2.51
CA ALA A 62 2.29 -5.52 -1.90
C ALA A 62 1.31 -5.00 -2.97
N ASN A 63 0.03 -4.89 -2.60
CA ASN A 63 -0.98 -4.32 -3.49
C ASN A 63 -1.67 -3.11 -2.84
N VAL A 64 -1.74 -2.02 -3.59
CA VAL A 64 -2.41 -0.78 -3.22
C VAL A 64 -3.58 -0.59 -4.17
N GLN A 65 -4.77 -0.89 -3.67
CA GLN A 65 -5.98 -0.99 -4.49
C GLN A 65 -6.57 0.39 -4.83
N ASP A 66 -7.46 0.40 -5.81
CA ASP A 66 -7.96 1.59 -6.48
C ASP A 66 -8.41 2.71 -5.53
N GLY A 67 -8.05 3.94 -5.89
CA GLY A 67 -8.45 5.14 -5.16
C GLY A 67 -7.73 5.37 -3.81
N THR A 68 -6.77 4.54 -3.46
CA THR A 68 -6.01 4.68 -2.19
C THR A 68 -5.06 5.87 -2.25
N ILE A 69 -4.99 6.61 -1.15
CA ILE A 69 -4.05 7.72 -0.95
C ILE A 69 -2.97 7.29 0.04
N VAL A 70 -1.70 7.42 -0.35
CA VAL A 70 -0.54 7.24 0.53
C VAL A 70 0.23 8.53 0.64
N HIS A 71 0.41 9.03 1.87
CA HIS A 71 1.16 10.25 2.11
C HIS A 71 2.03 10.14 3.36
N VAL A 72 2.86 11.12 3.61
CA VAL A 72 3.90 11.15 4.62
C VAL A 72 3.79 12.38 5.50
N ASN A 73 4.37 12.30 6.71
CA ASN A 73 4.51 13.46 7.58
C ASN A 73 5.89 14.09 7.39
N ARG A 74 5.94 15.41 7.36
CA ARG A 74 7.20 16.14 7.26
C ARG A 74 8.11 15.82 8.43
N LYS A 75 9.33 15.34 8.15
CA LYS A 75 10.43 15.06 9.09
C LYS A 75 10.20 13.90 10.10
N THR A 76 8.97 13.51 10.42
CA THR A 76 8.71 12.61 11.54
C THR A 76 8.50 11.17 11.08
N PHE A 77 7.50 10.91 10.25
CA PHE A 77 7.13 9.56 9.85
C PHE A 77 7.05 9.43 8.33
N PRO A 78 7.82 8.51 7.72
CA PRO A 78 7.59 8.04 6.36
C PRO A 78 6.34 7.16 6.29
N ALA A 79 6.00 6.69 5.09
CA ALA A 79 5.06 5.59 4.91
C ALA A 79 5.83 4.34 4.48
N ILE A 80 5.81 3.32 5.33
CA ILE A 80 6.48 2.03 5.09
C ILE A 80 5.43 0.96 4.92
N ILE A 81 5.42 0.34 3.76
CA ILE A 81 4.53 -0.77 3.41
C ILE A 81 5.40 -1.99 3.14
N GLY A 82 5.30 -3.01 3.97
CA GLY A 82 6.08 -4.26 3.89
C GLY A 82 5.74 -5.13 2.69
N CYS A 83 6.34 -6.31 2.66
CA CYS A 83 6.07 -7.30 1.62
C CYS A 83 4.72 -7.98 1.83
N ASP A 84 4.06 -8.38 0.73
CA ASP A 84 2.78 -9.10 0.74
C ASP A 84 1.65 -8.35 1.48
N VAL A 85 1.77 -7.03 1.64
CA VAL A 85 0.74 -6.18 2.26
C VAL A 85 -0.41 -5.99 1.28
N THR A 86 -1.63 -6.08 1.78
CA THR A 86 -2.84 -5.70 1.04
C THR A 86 -3.43 -4.42 1.61
N ILE A 87 -3.65 -3.43 0.75
CA ILE A 87 -4.36 -2.19 1.07
C ILE A 87 -5.60 -2.11 0.19
N GLY A 88 -6.76 -2.25 0.80
CA GLY A 88 -8.06 -2.25 0.13
C GLY A 88 -8.42 -0.91 -0.49
N HIS A 89 -9.39 -0.94 -1.41
CA HIS A 89 -9.84 0.23 -2.17
C HIS A 89 -10.17 1.43 -1.30
N ALA A 90 -9.85 2.63 -1.78
CA ALA A 90 -10.18 3.91 -1.16
C ALA A 90 -9.64 4.08 0.28
N ALA A 91 -8.58 3.38 0.67
CA ALA A 91 -7.94 3.55 1.97
C ALA A 91 -7.10 4.84 2.03
N ILE A 92 -6.88 5.34 3.25
CA ILE A 92 -5.95 6.45 3.52
C ILE A 92 -4.81 5.92 4.39
N ILE A 93 -3.60 5.98 3.87
CA ILE A 93 -2.37 5.53 4.54
C ILE A 93 -1.49 6.76 4.75
N HIS A 94 -1.42 7.25 5.97
CA HIS A 94 -0.71 8.48 6.26
C HIS A 94 0.40 8.26 7.29
N ALA A 95 1.66 8.40 6.83
CA ALA A 95 2.84 8.47 7.71
C ALA A 95 2.92 7.32 8.73
N CYS A 96 2.73 6.07 8.31
CA CYS A 96 2.61 4.90 9.18
C CYS A 96 3.43 3.72 8.68
N THR A 97 3.48 2.64 9.46
CA THR A 97 4.19 1.41 9.11
C THR A 97 3.23 0.23 9.05
N LEU A 98 3.17 -0.40 7.91
CA LEU A 98 2.49 -1.67 7.68
C LEU A 98 3.57 -2.74 7.52
N ARG A 99 3.71 -3.64 8.48
CA ARG A 99 4.67 -4.75 8.42
C ARG A 99 4.22 -5.81 7.40
N ASP A 100 5.09 -6.77 7.15
CA ASP A 100 4.83 -7.81 6.15
C ASP A 100 3.49 -8.51 6.39
N ARG A 101 2.77 -8.79 5.32
CA ARG A 101 1.46 -9.45 5.34
C ARG A 101 0.36 -8.69 6.12
N ALA A 102 0.59 -7.43 6.50
CA ALA A 102 -0.49 -6.60 7.07
C ALA A 102 -1.63 -6.41 6.06
N PHE A 103 -2.84 -6.29 6.58
CA PHE A 103 -4.03 -6.09 5.75
C PHE A 103 -4.80 -4.86 6.21
N VAL A 104 -5.08 -3.96 5.28
CA VAL A 104 -5.92 -2.78 5.50
C VAL A 104 -7.18 -2.93 4.67
N GLY A 105 -8.33 -2.95 5.32
CA GLY A 105 -9.63 -3.09 4.67
C GLY A 105 -10.03 -1.87 3.83
N MET A 106 -10.98 -2.05 2.92
CA MET A 106 -11.50 -1.00 2.04
C MET A 106 -12.00 0.20 2.85
N GLY A 107 -11.65 1.42 2.41
CA GLY A 107 -12.06 2.67 3.04
C GLY A 107 -11.50 2.91 4.45
N ALA A 108 -10.56 2.09 4.92
CA ALA A 108 -9.94 2.28 6.22
C ALA A 108 -8.90 3.41 6.20
N THR A 109 -8.66 3.99 7.37
CA THR A 109 -7.69 5.07 7.56
C THR A 109 -6.65 4.68 8.61
N VAL A 110 -5.36 4.84 8.27
CA VAL A 110 -4.22 4.61 9.17
C VAL A 110 -3.44 5.91 9.30
N LEU A 111 -3.28 6.43 10.53
CA LEU A 111 -2.72 7.74 10.80
C LEU A 111 -1.27 7.69 11.30
N ASP A 112 -0.68 8.86 11.48
CA ASP A 112 0.73 9.12 11.79
C ASP A 112 1.30 8.25 12.91
N GLY A 113 2.42 7.60 12.62
CA GLY A 113 3.13 6.77 13.59
C GLY A 113 2.40 5.49 14.01
N ALA A 114 1.21 5.22 13.45
CA ALA A 114 0.54 3.95 13.69
C ALA A 114 1.30 2.79 13.05
N VAL A 115 1.19 1.62 13.65
CA VAL A 115 1.84 0.40 13.17
C VAL A 115 0.82 -0.72 13.07
N ILE A 116 0.82 -1.42 11.94
CA ILE A 116 0.18 -2.74 11.83
C ILE A 116 1.30 -3.76 11.75
N GLU A 117 1.45 -4.56 12.80
CA GLU A 117 2.46 -5.60 12.88
C GLU A 117 2.18 -6.74 11.90
N GLU A 118 3.16 -7.65 11.77
CA GLU A 118 3.10 -8.74 10.80
C GLU A 118 1.78 -9.53 10.89
N GLY A 119 1.08 -9.62 9.77
CA GLY A 119 -0.20 -10.30 9.69
C GLY A 119 -1.36 -9.63 10.41
N GLY A 120 -1.18 -8.45 11.01
CA GLY A 120 -2.26 -7.68 11.62
C GLY A 120 -3.27 -7.18 10.58
N VAL A 121 -4.52 -7.04 10.96
CA VAL A 121 -5.63 -6.67 10.08
C VAL A 121 -6.42 -5.49 10.66
N LEU A 122 -6.57 -4.43 9.88
CA LEU A 122 -7.56 -3.39 10.11
C LEU A 122 -8.77 -3.64 9.19
N GLY A 123 -9.94 -3.86 9.77
CA GLY A 123 -11.17 -4.12 9.01
C GLY A 123 -11.62 -2.92 8.17
N ALA A 124 -12.50 -3.18 7.20
CA ALA A 124 -13.03 -2.16 6.30
C ALA A 124 -13.68 -0.98 7.07
N GLY A 125 -13.46 0.25 6.59
CA GLY A 125 -13.92 1.47 7.24
C GLY A 125 -13.30 1.75 8.61
N GLY A 126 -12.30 0.98 9.03
CA GLY A 126 -11.63 1.14 10.33
C GLY A 126 -10.77 2.40 10.38
N LEU A 127 -10.70 3.03 11.56
CA LEU A 127 -9.79 4.15 11.83
C LEU A 127 -8.75 3.75 12.86
N LEU A 128 -7.49 3.53 12.41
CA LEU A 128 -6.35 3.37 13.29
C LEU A 128 -5.74 4.74 13.58
N THR A 129 -5.95 5.23 14.79
CA THR A 129 -5.51 6.56 15.19
C THR A 129 -4.00 6.64 15.40
N ALA A 130 -3.46 7.86 15.41
CA ALA A 130 -2.03 8.10 15.49
C ALA A 130 -1.37 7.36 16.66
N GLY A 131 -0.20 6.74 16.38
CA GLY A 131 0.59 6.01 17.36
C GLY A 131 0.01 4.69 17.86
N GLN A 132 -1.18 4.28 17.41
CA GLN A 132 -1.76 2.99 17.78
C GLN A 132 -1.08 1.82 17.08
N VAL A 133 -1.04 0.67 17.74
CA VAL A 133 -0.42 -0.54 17.22
C VAL A 133 -1.42 -1.67 17.18
N ILE A 134 -1.61 -2.25 15.99
CA ILE A 134 -2.26 -3.56 15.82
C ILE A 134 -1.18 -4.62 15.95
N GLY A 135 -1.34 -5.53 16.91
CA GLY A 135 -0.39 -6.62 17.15
C GLY A 135 -0.40 -7.70 16.06
N PRO A 136 0.58 -8.62 16.12
CA PRO A 136 0.66 -9.70 15.14
C PRO A 136 -0.61 -10.55 15.09
N ASN A 137 -1.14 -10.78 13.88
CA ASN A 137 -2.36 -11.56 13.63
C ASN A 137 -3.61 -11.09 14.38
N GLU A 138 -3.63 -9.85 14.87
CA GLU A 138 -4.81 -9.26 15.47
C GLU A 138 -5.76 -8.69 14.41
N LEU A 139 -7.07 -8.86 14.62
CA LEU A 139 -8.12 -8.20 13.87
C LEU A 139 -8.70 -7.05 14.67
N TRP A 140 -8.58 -5.84 14.14
CA TRP A 140 -9.16 -4.62 14.71
C TRP A 140 -10.25 -4.07 13.78
N VAL A 141 -11.34 -3.56 14.36
CA VAL A 141 -12.47 -3.02 13.61
C VAL A 141 -13.05 -1.78 14.29
N GLY A 142 -13.75 -0.94 13.53
CA GLY A 142 -14.46 0.24 14.01
C GLY A 142 -13.72 1.55 13.83
N SER A 143 -14.35 2.66 14.20
CA SER A 143 -13.82 4.02 14.11
C SER A 143 -14.13 4.78 15.42
N PRO A 144 -13.13 4.95 16.31
CA PRO A 144 -11.78 4.41 16.26
C PRO A 144 -11.76 2.87 16.38
N ALA A 145 -10.76 2.26 15.74
CA ALA A 145 -10.63 0.80 15.73
C ALA A 145 -10.24 0.25 17.12
N LYS A 146 -10.76 -0.93 17.41
CA LYS A 146 -10.45 -1.67 18.64
C LYS A 146 -10.21 -3.14 18.31
N LEU A 147 -9.41 -3.80 19.15
CA LEU A 147 -9.16 -5.23 19.04
C LEU A 147 -10.50 -6.00 19.06
N ARG A 148 -10.73 -6.78 18.04
CA ARG A 148 -11.88 -7.69 17.96
C ARG A 148 -11.50 -9.09 18.44
N ARG A 149 -10.36 -9.62 17.96
CA ARG A 149 -9.80 -10.91 18.35
C ARG A 149 -8.39 -11.11 17.76
N VAL A 150 -7.67 -12.07 18.26
CA VAL A 150 -6.55 -12.69 17.55
C VAL A 150 -7.12 -13.71 16.56
N MET A 151 -6.60 -13.74 15.36
CA MET A 151 -7.06 -14.63 14.28
C MET A 151 -6.44 -16.02 14.40
N SER A 152 -7.20 -17.04 13.99
CA SER A 152 -6.64 -18.37 13.80
C SER A 152 -5.72 -18.45 12.58
N PRO A 153 -4.85 -19.46 12.48
CA PRO A 153 -4.02 -19.64 11.28
C PRO A 153 -4.85 -19.77 9.99
N GLU A 154 -6.02 -20.41 10.05
CA GLU A 154 -6.93 -20.59 8.91
C GLU A 154 -7.54 -19.27 8.47
N GLU A 155 -7.97 -18.43 9.42
CA GLU A 155 -8.46 -17.07 9.13
C GLU A 155 -7.36 -16.24 8.49
N ARG A 156 -6.14 -16.28 9.04
CA ARG A 156 -4.99 -15.54 8.53
C ARG A 156 -4.65 -15.96 7.08
N ALA A 157 -4.64 -17.26 6.79
CA ALA A 157 -4.40 -17.77 5.44
C ALA A 157 -5.41 -17.23 4.42
N GLY A 158 -6.63 -16.89 4.84
CA GLY A 158 -7.63 -16.20 4.00
C GLY A 158 -7.16 -14.83 3.52
N PHE A 159 -6.55 -14.05 4.39
CA PHE A 159 -6.01 -12.74 4.04
C PHE A 159 -4.72 -12.85 3.21
N ASP A 160 -3.86 -13.84 3.49
CA ASP A 160 -2.62 -14.05 2.73
C ASP A 160 -2.87 -14.39 1.26
N ARG A 161 -3.93 -15.15 0.96
CA ARG A 161 -4.32 -15.45 -0.43
C ARG A 161 -4.60 -14.20 -1.25
N ASN A 162 -5.11 -13.13 -0.64
CA ASN A 162 -5.43 -11.91 -1.36
C ASN A 162 -4.18 -11.28 -2.01
N ALA A 163 -3.06 -11.21 -1.33
CA ALA A 163 -1.82 -10.68 -1.90
C ALA A 163 -1.36 -11.50 -3.12
N ALA A 164 -1.41 -12.84 -3.03
CA ALA A 164 -1.05 -13.72 -4.15
C ALA A 164 -1.99 -13.54 -5.35
N GLU A 165 -3.30 -13.43 -5.12
CA GLU A 165 -4.30 -13.20 -6.18
C GLU A 165 -4.04 -11.88 -6.90
N TYR A 166 -3.72 -10.79 -6.18
CA TYR A 166 -3.38 -9.51 -6.78
C TYR A 166 -2.07 -9.55 -7.57
N CYS A 167 -1.08 -10.33 -7.16
CA CYS A 167 0.13 -10.55 -7.97
C CYS A 167 -0.20 -11.21 -9.31
N HIS A 168 -1.03 -12.26 -9.31
CA HIS A 168 -1.46 -12.92 -10.54
C HIS A 168 -2.30 -11.99 -11.42
N LEU A 169 -3.19 -11.22 -10.82
CA LEU A 169 -4.02 -10.25 -11.53
C LEU A 169 -3.15 -9.16 -12.18
N ALA A 170 -2.22 -8.58 -11.44
CA ALA A 170 -1.29 -7.57 -11.94
C ALA A 170 -0.46 -8.07 -13.12
N ALA A 171 0.01 -9.33 -13.06
CA ALA A 171 0.74 -9.95 -14.17
C ALA A 171 -0.13 -10.03 -15.44
N ARG A 172 -1.42 -10.37 -15.32
CA ARG A 172 -2.36 -10.41 -16.44
C ARG A 172 -2.61 -9.02 -17.04
N TYR A 173 -2.78 -7.99 -16.21
CA TYR A 173 -2.93 -6.60 -16.68
C TYR A 173 -1.68 -6.14 -17.44
N ARG A 174 -0.49 -6.42 -16.93
CA ARG A 174 0.77 -6.09 -17.63
C ARG A 174 0.86 -6.78 -18.98
N ALA A 175 0.53 -8.06 -19.07
CA ALA A 175 0.54 -8.79 -20.32
C ALA A 175 -0.46 -8.22 -21.36
N GLY A 176 -1.65 -7.80 -20.92
CA GLY A 176 -2.66 -7.16 -21.76
C GLY A 176 -2.20 -5.81 -22.31
N LEU A 177 -1.53 -4.99 -21.50
CA LEU A 177 -1.03 -3.68 -21.91
C LEU A 177 0.14 -3.78 -22.90
N THR A 178 0.94 -4.87 -22.86
CA THR A 178 2.03 -5.08 -23.81
C THR A 178 1.56 -5.66 -25.14
N ALA A 179 0.37 -6.28 -25.20
CA ALA A 179 -0.20 -6.87 -26.41
C ALA A 179 -0.92 -5.85 -27.32
N THR A 180 -1.19 -4.65 -26.81
CA THR A 180 -1.94 -3.58 -27.52
C THR A 180 -1.08 -2.40 -27.93
N GLY A 181 0.22 -2.43 -27.71
CA GLY A 181 1.23 -1.40 -28.08
C GLY A 181 2.23 -1.94 -29.14
#